data_8129fc7210596eb8a827883c9110fb69
#
_entry.id   8129fc7210596eb8a827883c9110fb69
#
_cell.length_a   1.000
_cell.length_b   1.000
_cell.length_c   1.000
_cell.angle_alpha   90.00
_cell.angle_beta   90.00
_cell.angle_gamma   90.00
#
_symmetry.space_group_name_H-M   'P 1'
#
loop_
_entity.id
_entity.type
_entity.pdbx_description
1 polymer ?
#
loop_
_entity_poly.entity_id
_entity_poly.type
_entity_poly.pdbx_seq_one_letter_code
_entity_poly.pdbx_strand_id
1 'polypeptide(L)' 'MRCPDRSAMQSFVDGELDSRSADAIGAHLAVCPRCRDA' A
#
# COMPACT_ATOMS: atom_id res chain seq x y z
N MET A 1 -12.41 -4.83 -0.80
CA MET A 1 -10.97 -4.79 -0.42
C MET A 1 -10.71 -3.61 0.50
N ARG A 2 -9.96 -3.83 1.55
CA ARG A 2 -9.64 -2.76 2.51
C ARG A 2 -8.45 -1.95 2.06
N CYS A 3 -8.53 -0.65 2.27
CA CYS A 3 -7.37 0.20 2.01
C CYS A 3 -6.35 0.01 3.13
N PRO A 4 -5.05 0.02 2.81
CA PRO A 4 -4.02 -0.04 3.83
C PRO A 4 -4.10 1.20 4.72
N ASP A 5 -3.80 1.04 6.00
CA ASP A 5 -3.82 2.17 6.92
C ASP A 5 -2.51 2.97 6.78
N ARG A 6 -2.41 4.04 7.55
CA ARG A 6 -1.25 4.92 7.49
C ARG A 6 0.05 4.18 7.83
N SER A 7 0.01 3.30 8.82
CA SER A 7 1.20 2.52 9.19
C SER A 7 1.67 1.63 8.06
N ALA A 8 0.72 0.95 7.42
CA ALA A 8 1.05 0.06 6.32
C ALA A 8 1.63 0.84 5.14
N MET A 9 1.05 2.00 4.85
CA MET A 9 1.54 2.84 3.77
C MET A 9 2.94 3.37 4.06
N GLN A 10 3.19 3.74 5.31
CA GLN A 10 4.51 4.21 5.71
C GLN A 10 5.55 3.11 5.55
N SER A 11 5.21 1.90 5.98
CA SER A 11 6.11 0.76 5.82
C SER A 11 6.38 0.46 4.36
N PHE A 12 5.38 0.62 3.52
CA PHE A 12 5.52 0.42 2.08
C PHE A 12 6.55 1.41 1.50
N VAL A 13 6.41 2.68 1.85
CA VAL A 13 7.31 3.74 1.37
C VAL A 13 8.72 3.53 1.88
N ASP A 14 8.85 3.06 3.12
CA ASP A 14 10.16 2.83 3.74
C ASP A 14 10.82 1.53 3.25
N GLY A 15 10.09 0.71 2.52
CA GLY A 15 10.63 -0.56 2.03
C GLY A 15 10.76 -1.61 3.12
N GLU A 16 9.96 -1.52 4.17
CA GLU A 16 10.04 -2.44 5.30
C GLU A 16 9.07 -3.62 5.19
N LEU A 17 8.22 -3.62 4.18
CA LEU A 17 7.28 -4.72 3.99
C LEU A 17 7.93 -5.87 3.25
N ASP A 18 7.43 -7.08 3.53
CA ASP A 18 7.84 -8.24 2.74
C ASP A 18 7.25 -8.14 1.34
N SER A 19 7.76 -8.96 0.42
CA SER A 19 7.34 -8.91 -0.98
C SER A 19 5.84 -9.06 -1.17
N ARG A 20 5.24 -9.98 -0.42
CA ARG A 20 3.82 -10.27 -0.55
C ARG A 20 2.98 -9.06 -0.14
N SER A 21 3.31 -8.46 0.99
CA SER A 21 2.58 -7.30 1.48
C SER A 21 2.78 -6.09 0.57
N ALA A 22 4.00 -5.89 0.09
CA ALA A 22 4.31 -4.80 -0.82
C ALA A 22 3.53 -4.96 -2.12
N ASP A 23 3.46 -6.18 -2.65
CA ASP A 23 2.70 -6.46 -3.88
C ASP A 23 1.22 -6.17 -3.69
N ALA A 24 0.68 -6.55 -2.53
CA ALA A 24 -0.73 -6.32 -2.24
C ALA A 24 -1.06 -4.82 -2.21
N ILE A 25 -0.20 -4.04 -1.58
CA ILE A 25 -0.40 -2.59 -1.53
C ILE A 25 -0.22 -1.97 -2.91
N GLY A 26 0.78 -2.41 -3.65
CA GLY A 26 1.00 -1.93 -5.01
C GLY A 26 -0.21 -2.17 -5.91
N ALA A 27 -0.79 -3.37 -5.82
CA ALA A 27 -1.98 -3.71 -6.59
C ALA A 27 -3.17 -2.84 -6.18
N HIS A 28 -3.30 -2.58 -4.88
CA HIS A 28 -4.37 -1.74 -4.38
C HIS A 28 -4.24 -0.31 -4.92
N LEU A 29 -3.05 0.23 -4.92
CA LEU A 29 -2.79 1.58 -5.43
C LEU A 29 -3.16 1.70 -6.90
N ALA A 30 -3.04 0.62 -7.64
CA ALA A 30 -3.37 0.64 -9.07
C ALA A 30 -4.87 0.78 -9.31
N VAL A 31 -5.71 0.36 -8.34
CA VAL A 31 -7.17 0.38 -8.51
C VAL A 31 -7.89 1.34 -7.57
N CYS A 32 -7.17 1.97 -6.66
CA CYS A 32 -7.80 2.88 -5.70
C CYS A 32 -7.23 4.29 -5.82
N PRO A 33 -7.95 5.21 -6.48
CA PRO A 33 -7.46 6.58 -6.66
C PRO A 33 -7.21 7.31 -5.35
N ARG A 34 -8.01 7.03 -4.32
CA ARG A 34 -7.84 7.66 -3.02
C ARG A 34 -6.48 7.37 -2.41
N CYS A 35 -6.09 6.10 -2.43
CA CYS A 35 -4.81 5.71 -1.86
C CYS A 35 -3.67 6.23 -2.69
N ARG A 36 -3.85 6.28 -4.00
CA ARG A 36 -2.83 6.76 -4.91
C ARG A 36 -2.58 8.26 -4.73
N ASP A 37 -3.64 9.02 -4.42
CA ASP A 37 -3.54 10.46 -4.23
C ASP A 37 -3.04 10.85 -2.84
N ALA A 38 -3.11 9.95 -1.90
CA ALA A 38 -2.74 10.26 -0.53
C ALA A 38 -1.24 10.45 -0.31
#